data_2a2f9221b5de50d70b6b6afddad46585
#
_entry.id   2a2f9221b5de50d70b6b6afddad46585
#
_cell.length_a   1.000
_cell.length_b   1.000
_cell.length_c   1.000
_cell.angle_alpha   90.00
_cell.angle_beta   90.00
_cell.angle_gamma   90.00
#
_symmetry.space_group_name_H-M   'P 1'
#
loop_
_entity.id
_entity.type
_entity.pdbx_description
1 polymer ?
#
loop_
_entity_poly.entity_id
_entity_poly.type
_entity_poly.pdbx_seq_one_letter_code
_entity_poly.pdbx_strand_id
1 'polypeptide(L)'
;AVDAQVGTSVPAAKPVALVMARSKAAKRLLQAVADAGFCACAVYTQDRRGEGYLKAAQRAVCLGERYSDALFCNGHAVLQAADECGAAVVLLSDEALPLAEVDSFLARAAARGVRVFRAMSPDAPALGWILCSTDKPPLDDGTWRTCPRCGLSFDEASLASGHCTCPSCGGYFRMSSAERIDDTLDAGSFAEWNRSVPETDPLGFPGYGGKLAAQRAKTGLEEAVRTGEGRIAGLRVAVGIMESQFFMGSMGSVVGEKLCRLVERATDERLPVVIFTASGGARMQEGLVSLMQMAKVSCALARHAEAGLPYLSVLTDPTTGGVTASFAMQGDVILAE
;
A
#
# COMPACT_ATOMS: atom_id res chain seq x y z
N ALA A 1 -29.29 -52.89 25.40
CA ALA A 1 -30.02 -51.74 24.91
C ALA A 1 -29.42 -50.47 25.47
N VAL A 2 -28.62 -49.77 24.69
CA VAL A 2 -28.11 -48.43 25.02
C VAL A 2 -28.42 -47.61 23.77
N ASP A 3 -29.41 -46.72 23.90
CA ASP A 3 -29.78 -45.75 22.88
C ASP A 3 -28.67 -44.72 22.71
N ALA A 4 -28.04 -44.73 21.54
CA ALA A 4 -27.17 -43.63 21.11
C ALA A 4 -28.09 -42.51 20.53
N GLN A 5 -28.33 -41.48 21.33
CA GLN A 5 -28.92 -40.25 20.85
C GLN A 5 -27.96 -39.57 19.88
N VAL A 6 -28.25 -39.63 18.60
CA VAL A 6 -27.63 -38.81 17.55
C VAL A 6 -28.11 -37.38 17.78
N GLY A 7 -27.24 -36.57 18.36
CA GLY A 7 -27.45 -35.14 18.46
C GLY A 7 -27.46 -34.52 17.06
N THR A 8 -28.64 -34.17 16.55
CA THR A 8 -28.77 -33.31 15.38
C THR A 8 -28.27 -31.93 15.74
N SER A 9 -27.04 -31.60 15.35
CA SER A 9 -26.51 -30.24 15.41
C SER A 9 -27.39 -29.36 14.50
N VAL A 10 -28.18 -28.48 15.11
CA VAL A 10 -28.88 -27.40 14.39
C VAL A 10 -27.81 -26.60 13.68
N PRO A 11 -27.84 -26.42 12.36
CA PRO A 11 -26.85 -25.62 11.66
C PRO A 11 -26.87 -24.20 12.23
N ALA A 12 -25.71 -23.69 12.68
CA ALA A 12 -25.57 -22.34 13.19
C ALA A 12 -26.14 -21.36 12.17
N ALA A 13 -27.05 -20.48 12.60
CA ALA A 13 -27.64 -19.48 11.73
C ALA A 13 -26.54 -18.64 11.07
N LYS A 14 -26.59 -18.53 9.74
CA LYS A 14 -25.60 -17.74 9.00
C LYS A 14 -25.59 -16.30 9.50
N PRO A 15 -24.41 -15.71 9.74
CA PRO A 15 -24.33 -14.30 10.15
C PRO A 15 -24.93 -13.40 9.07
N VAL A 16 -25.63 -12.34 9.48
CA VAL A 16 -26.30 -11.41 8.56
C VAL A 16 -25.32 -10.35 8.11
N ALA A 17 -25.31 -10.08 6.80
CA ALA A 17 -24.56 -8.95 6.23
C ALA A 17 -25.53 -7.98 5.53
N LEU A 18 -25.58 -6.73 6.00
CA LEU A 18 -26.37 -5.65 5.43
C LEU A 18 -25.62 -5.03 4.26
N VAL A 19 -26.22 -4.97 3.09
CA VAL A 19 -25.62 -4.43 1.86
C VAL A 19 -26.22 -3.08 1.53
N MET A 20 -25.40 -2.03 1.65
CA MET A 20 -25.73 -0.66 1.29
C MET A 20 -25.31 -0.36 -0.15
N ALA A 21 -26.11 -0.76 -1.11
CA ALA A 21 -25.85 -0.57 -2.52
C ALA A 21 -27.15 -0.39 -3.31
N ARG A 22 -27.04 0.18 -4.52
CA ARG A 22 -28.16 0.48 -5.42
C ARG A 22 -28.06 -0.28 -6.75
N SER A 23 -29.19 -0.47 -7.41
CA SER A 23 -29.31 -0.94 -8.81
C SER A 23 -28.53 -2.22 -9.16
N LYS A 24 -27.78 -2.22 -10.24
CA LYS A 24 -27.00 -3.39 -10.71
C LYS A 24 -25.87 -3.77 -9.74
N ALA A 25 -25.25 -2.79 -9.07
CA ALA A 25 -24.22 -3.05 -8.07
C ALA A 25 -24.79 -3.82 -6.87
N ALA A 26 -25.98 -3.46 -6.39
CA ALA A 26 -26.63 -4.14 -5.28
C ALA A 26 -26.84 -5.63 -5.55
N LYS A 27 -27.30 -6.00 -6.74
CA LYS A 27 -27.53 -7.43 -7.09
C LYS A 27 -26.24 -8.24 -7.03
N ARG A 28 -25.12 -7.70 -7.56
CA ARG A 28 -23.81 -8.36 -7.56
C ARG A 28 -23.27 -8.51 -6.14
N LEU A 29 -23.36 -7.45 -5.34
CA LEU A 29 -22.88 -7.45 -3.96
C LEU A 29 -23.69 -8.42 -3.07
N LEU A 30 -25.01 -8.47 -3.22
CA LEU A 30 -25.85 -9.40 -2.49
C LEU A 30 -25.51 -10.86 -2.84
N GLN A 31 -25.27 -11.17 -4.11
CA GLN A 31 -24.86 -12.50 -4.54
C GLN A 31 -23.50 -12.87 -3.93
N ALA A 32 -22.52 -11.99 -4.00
CA ALA A 32 -21.20 -12.26 -3.46
C ALA A 32 -21.20 -12.44 -1.92
N VAL A 33 -22.02 -11.68 -1.22
CA VAL A 33 -22.26 -11.86 0.22
C VAL A 33 -22.83 -13.24 0.52
N ALA A 34 -23.81 -13.68 -0.28
CA ALA A 34 -24.41 -14.99 -0.13
C ALA A 34 -23.41 -16.13 -0.43
N ASP A 35 -22.58 -15.98 -1.48
CA ASP A 35 -21.52 -16.92 -1.87
C ASP A 35 -20.41 -17.00 -0.78
N ALA A 36 -20.14 -15.90 -0.08
CA ALA A 36 -19.24 -15.85 1.07
C ALA A 36 -19.83 -16.48 2.36
N GLY A 37 -21.03 -17.06 2.30
CA GLY A 37 -21.61 -17.78 3.41
C GLY A 37 -22.44 -16.94 4.39
N PHE A 38 -22.72 -15.66 4.09
CA PHE A 38 -23.56 -14.78 4.89
C PHE A 38 -25.03 -14.85 4.46
N CYS A 39 -25.93 -14.44 5.36
CA CYS A 39 -27.32 -14.13 5.01
C CYS A 39 -27.34 -12.69 4.43
N ALA A 40 -27.53 -12.56 3.13
CA ALA A 40 -27.54 -11.28 2.45
C ALA A 40 -28.81 -10.48 2.76
N CYS A 41 -28.66 -9.29 3.35
CA CYS A 41 -29.73 -8.36 3.67
C CYS A 41 -29.61 -7.10 2.81
N ALA A 42 -30.65 -6.78 2.03
CA ALA A 42 -30.73 -5.58 1.22
C ALA A 42 -31.40 -4.43 1.97
N VAL A 43 -31.14 -3.20 1.56
CA VAL A 43 -31.88 -2.02 1.98
C VAL A 43 -32.78 -1.52 0.85
N TYR A 44 -33.93 -0.97 1.20
CA TYR A 44 -34.85 -0.35 0.24
C TYR A 44 -35.62 0.79 0.88
N THR A 45 -36.32 1.58 0.07
CA THR A 45 -37.35 2.54 0.50
C THR A 45 -38.72 2.12 -0.03
N GLN A 46 -39.79 2.51 0.62
CA GLN A 46 -41.15 2.07 0.27
C GLN A 46 -41.49 2.33 -1.20
N ASP A 47 -41.09 3.49 -1.73
CA ASP A 47 -41.27 3.87 -3.13
C ASP A 47 -40.47 3.00 -4.12
N ARG A 48 -39.48 2.24 -3.64
CA ARG A 48 -38.61 1.35 -4.42
C ARG A 48 -38.75 -0.13 -4.08
N ARG A 49 -39.79 -0.52 -3.40
CA ARG A 49 -40.03 -1.91 -2.96
C ARG A 49 -40.08 -2.94 -4.09
N GLY A 50 -40.32 -2.51 -5.33
CA GLY A 50 -40.38 -3.38 -6.50
C GLY A 50 -39.08 -3.58 -7.27
N GLU A 51 -37.97 -3.03 -6.83
CA GLU A 51 -36.70 -3.11 -7.56
C GLU A 51 -36.14 -4.54 -7.63
N GLY A 52 -35.60 -4.87 -8.81
CA GLY A 52 -35.19 -6.25 -9.14
C GLY A 52 -34.05 -6.82 -8.30
N TYR A 53 -33.22 -5.97 -7.69
CA TYR A 53 -32.11 -6.43 -6.82
C TYR A 53 -32.60 -7.05 -5.51
N LEU A 54 -33.78 -6.67 -5.03
CA LEU A 54 -34.35 -7.24 -3.81
C LEU A 54 -34.61 -8.75 -3.91
N LYS A 55 -34.80 -9.26 -5.13
CA LYS A 55 -34.95 -10.71 -5.39
C LYS A 55 -33.64 -11.49 -5.14
N ALA A 56 -32.49 -10.83 -5.10
CA ALA A 56 -31.22 -11.46 -4.80
C ALA A 56 -30.91 -11.47 -3.30
N ALA A 57 -31.71 -10.78 -2.48
CA ALA A 57 -31.54 -10.71 -1.04
C ALA A 57 -32.35 -11.79 -0.33
N GLN A 58 -31.84 -12.36 0.75
CA GLN A 58 -32.53 -13.27 1.65
C GLN A 58 -33.37 -12.53 2.69
N ARG A 59 -32.97 -11.30 3.00
CA ARG A 59 -33.67 -10.35 3.88
C ARG A 59 -33.65 -8.96 3.27
N ALA A 60 -34.58 -8.11 3.70
CA ALA A 60 -34.59 -6.72 3.28
C ALA A 60 -35.11 -5.83 4.42
N VAL A 61 -34.51 -4.66 4.60
CA VAL A 61 -34.87 -3.64 5.61
C VAL A 61 -35.28 -2.36 4.90
N CYS A 62 -36.39 -1.77 5.35
CA CYS A 62 -36.88 -0.51 4.83
C CYS A 62 -36.22 0.67 5.55
N LEU A 63 -35.54 1.55 4.80
CA LEU A 63 -34.89 2.74 5.36
C LEU A 63 -35.85 3.92 5.57
N GLY A 64 -37.01 3.93 4.90
CA GLY A 64 -37.98 5.03 4.97
C GLY A 64 -38.97 5.02 3.81
N GLU A 65 -39.87 6.03 3.77
CA GLU A 65 -40.96 6.08 2.79
C GLU A 65 -40.47 6.42 1.38
N ARG A 66 -39.59 7.39 1.26
CA ARG A 66 -39.07 7.88 -0.02
C ARG A 66 -37.56 7.87 -0.08
N TYR A 67 -37.07 7.51 -1.26
CA TYR A 67 -35.65 7.52 -1.54
C TYR A 67 -35.10 8.98 -1.53
N SER A 68 -33.97 9.17 -0.84
CA SER A 68 -33.11 10.34 -0.99
C SER A 68 -31.66 9.95 -0.77
N ASP A 69 -30.74 10.65 -1.42
CA ASP A 69 -29.29 10.41 -1.22
C ASP A 69 -28.92 10.71 0.24
N ALA A 70 -29.52 11.73 0.85
CA ALA A 70 -29.31 12.05 2.26
C ALA A 70 -29.71 10.92 3.21
N LEU A 71 -30.78 10.18 2.94
CA LEU A 71 -31.20 9.04 3.73
C LEU A 71 -30.25 7.86 3.53
N PHE A 72 -29.90 7.57 2.29
CA PHE A 72 -29.05 6.44 1.93
C PHE A 72 -27.59 6.62 2.41
N CYS A 73 -27.12 7.88 2.48
CA CYS A 73 -25.81 8.24 2.98
C CYS A 73 -25.79 8.57 4.49
N ASN A 74 -26.90 8.35 5.20
CA ASN A 74 -27.00 8.64 6.63
C ASN A 74 -26.51 7.47 7.47
N GLY A 75 -25.35 7.62 8.11
CA GLY A 75 -24.74 6.59 8.95
C GLY A 75 -25.62 6.14 10.12
N HIS A 76 -26.51 7.02 10.63
CA HIS A 76 -27.46 6.65 11.71
C HIS A 76 -28.55 5.68 11.18
N ALA A 77 -29.11 5.98 10.02
CA ALA A 77 -30.11 5.12 9.37
C ALA A 77 -29.53 3.74 9.01
N VAL A 78 -28.26 3.72 8.56
CA VAL A 78 -27.54 2.46 8.27
C VAL A 78 -27.38 1.61 9.51
N LEU A 79 -26.97 2.19 10.65
CA LEU A 79 -26.80 1.47 11.91
C LEU A 79 -28.14 0.99 12.47
N GLN A 80 -29.20 1.78 12.35
CA GLN A 80 -30.53 1.36 12.72
C GLN A 80 -31.00 0.16 11.90
N ALA A 81 -30.78 0.18 10.57
CA ALA A 81 -31.10 -0.96 9.71
C ALA A 81 -30.26 -2.19 10.04
N ALA A 82 -29.00 -2.01 10.44
CA ALA A 82 -28.15 -3.11 10.88
C ALA A 82 -28.65 -3.74 12.17
N ASP A 83 -29.09 -2.93 13.14
CA ASP A 83 -29.72 -3.40 14.39
C ASP A 83 -31.02 -4.18 14.10
N GLU A 84 -31.89 -3.66 13.22
CA GLU A 84 -33.18 -4.28 12.86
C GLU A 84 -33.01 -5.66 12.21
N CYS A 85 -32.01 -5.85 11.37
CA CYS A 85 -31.76 -7.15 10.74
C CYS A 85 -30.80 -8.05 11.52
N GLY A 86 -30.23 -7.58 12.62
CA GLY A 86 -29.21 -8.29 13.39
C GLY A 86 -27.92 -8.49 12.60
N ALA A 87 -27.49 -7.48 11.85
CA ALA A 87 -26.31 -7.59 11.00
C ALA A 87 -25.03 -7.60 11.82
N ALA A 88 -24.21 -8.61 11.62
CA ALA A 88 -22.83 -8.66 12.11
C ALA A 88 -21.86 -7.90 11.21
N VAL A 89 -22.27 -7.63 9.96
CA VAL A 89 -21.47 -7.00 8.92
C VAL A 89 -22.33 -5.99 8.16
N VAL A 90 -21.76 -4.81 7.87
CA VAL A 90 -22.31 -3.83 6.93
C VAL A 90 -21.35 -3.70 5.75
N LEU A 91 -21.84 -3.87 4.53
CA LEU A 91 -21.10 -3.69 3.30
C LEU A 91 -21.55 -2.41 2.62
N LEU A 92 -20.65 -1.43 2.48
CA LEU A 92 -20.91 -0.14 1.84
C LEU A 92 -20.45 -0.19 0.37
N SER A 93 -21.29 0.25 -0.56
CA SER A 93 -20.84 0.60 -1.91
C SER A 93 -20.19 1.98 -1.93
N ASP A 94 -19.44 2.29 -3.00
CA ASP A 94 -18.76 3.59 -3.16
C ASP A 94 -19.70 4.80 -3.11
N GLU A 95 -20.98 4.59 -3.33
CA GLU A 95 -22.02 5.62 -3.34
C GLU A 95 -22.69 5.84 -1.98
N ALA A 96 -22.35 5.01 -0.97
CA ALA A 96 -23.19 4.88 0.23
C ALA A 96 -22.91 5.86 1.36
N LEU A 97 -21.71 6.49 1.45
CA LEU A 97 -21.39 7.43 2.55
C LEU A 97 -20.37 8.50 2.13
N PRO A 98 -20.62 9.78 2.41
CA PRO A 98 -19.60 10.83 2.25
C PRO A 98 -18.41 10.56 3.20
N LEU A 99 -17.20 10.76 2.73
CA LEU A 99 -15.96 10.53 3.50
C LEU A 99 -15.89 11.35 4.82
N ALA A 100 -16.57 12.49 4.88
CA ALA A 100 -16.54 13.37 6.06
C ALA A 100 -17.21 12.78 7.33
N GLU A 101 -18.09 11.79 7.20
CA GLU A 101 -18.81 11.20 8.34
C GLU A 101 -18.33 9.76 8.68
N VAL A 102 -17.40 9.22 7.91
CA VAL A 102 -17.01 7.82 8.01
C VAL A 102 -16.45 7.48 9.38
N ASP A 103 -15.54 8.29 9.93
CA ASP A 103 -14.89 7.99 11.21
C ASP A 103 -15.89 7.89 12.37
N SER A 104 -16.85 8.82 12.46
CA SER A 104 -17.87 8.80 13.52
C SER A 104 -18.85 7.64 13.34
N PHE A 105 -19.13 7.25 12.10
CA PHE A 105 -19.94 6.09 11.78
C PHE A 105 -19.25 4.80 12.18
N LEU A 106 -17.98 4.64 11.83
CA LEU A 106 -17.17 3.44 12.16
C LEU A 106 -17.04 3.25 13.67
N ALA A 107 -16.77 4.32 14.42
CA ALA A 107 -16.73 4.27 15.89
C ALA A 107 -18.04 3.76 16.49
N ARG A 108 -19.17 4.23 15.97
CA ARG A 108 -20.50 3.80 16.42
C ARG A 108 -20.84 2.37 16.00
N ALA A 109 -20.37 1.92 14.83
CA ALA A 109 -20.52 0.55 14.37
C ALA A 109 -19.72 -0.42 15.25
N ALA A 110 -18.46 -0.09 15.53
CA ALA A 110 -17.59 -0.87 16.41
C ALA A 110 -18.16 -1.01 17.82
N ALA A 111 -18.71 0.06 18.39
CA ALA A 111 -19.37 0.03 19.70
C ALA A 111 -20.59 -0.91 19.74
N ARG A 112 -21.18 -1.27 18.59
CA ARG A 112 -22.28 -2.25 18.44
C ARG A 112 -21.81 -3.64 18.04
N GLY A 113 -20.50 -3.87 17.91
CA GLY A 113 -19.94 -5.12 17.43
C GLY A 113 -20.21 -5.39 15.92
N VAL A 114 -20.58 -4.36 15.16
CA VAL A 114 -20.84 -4.43 13.73
C VAL A 114 -19.56 -4.11 12.96
N ARG A 115 -19.10 -5.04 12.13
CA ARG A 115 -17.95 -4.83 11.24
C ARG A 115 -18.41 -4.16 9.94
N VAL A 116 -17.69 -3.13 9.52
CA VAL A 116 -18.02 -2.39 8.29
C VAL A 116 -16.98 -2.67 7.22
N PHE A 117 -17.44 -3.03 6.04
CA PHE A 117 -16.61 -3.27 4.87
C PHE A 117 -17.03 -2.33 3.74
N ARG A 118 -16.09 -1.91 2.92
CA ARG A 118 -16.36 -1.22 1.68
C ARG A 118 -16.17 -2.19 0.52
N ALA A 119 -17.13 -2.25 -0.38
CA ALA A 119 -17.01 -3.03 -1.60
C ALA A 119 -16.02 -2.35 -2.54
N MET A 120 -15.03 -3.09 -3.01
CA MET A 120 -14.23 -2.66 -4.15
C MET A 120 -15.09 -2.71 -5.42
N SER A 121 -14.66 -1.98 -6.46
CA SER A 121 -15.39 -1.82 -7.72
C SER A 121 -16.28 -3.03 -8.11
N PRO A 122 -17.53 -2.81 -8.49
CA PRO A 122 -18.45 -3.88 -8.86
C PRO A 122 -18.01 -4.71 -10.07
N ASP A 123 -16.96 -4.29 -10.78
CA ASP A 123 -16.43 -4.96 -11.96
C ASP A 123 -15.16 -5.81 -11.68
N ALA A 124 -14.66 -5.84 -10.44
CA ALA A 124 -13.54 -6.67 -10.07
C ALA A 124 -13.94 -8.16 -10.05
N PRO A 125 -13.16 -9.09 -10.66
CA PRO A 125 -13.50 -10.51 -10.76
C PRO A 125 -13.46 -11.25 -9.42
N ALA A 126 -12.82 -10.68 -8.40
CA ALA A 126 -12.87 -11.13 -7.02
C ALA A 126 -13.30 -9.94 -6.14
N LEU A 127 -14.40 -10.11 -5.39
CA LEU A 127 -14.82 -9.11 -4.41
C LEU A 127 -13.79 -9.06 -3.28
N GLY A 128 -12.83 -8.15 -3.41
CA GLY A 128 -12.00 -7.73 -2.31
C GLY A 128 -12.86 -7.00 -1.28
N TRP A 129 -13.02 -7.56 -0.10
CA TRP A 129 -13.71 -6.93 1.01
C TRP A 129 -12.68 -6.15 1.82
N ILE A 130 -12.92 -4.87 2.02
CA ILE A 130 -12.05 -4.04 2.83
C ILE A 130 -12.75 -3.75 4.15
N LEU A 131 -12.13 -4.19 5.24
CA LEU A 131 -12.59 -3.86 6.58
C LEU A 131 -12.35 -2.38 6.86
N CYS A 132 -13.43 -1.62 7.01
CA CYS A 132 -13.38 -0.26 7.52
C CYS A 132 -13.47 -0.36 9.05
N SER A 133 -12.38 -0.12 9.76
CA SER A 133 -12.34 -0.12 11.22
C SER A 133 -11.73 1.18 11.73
N THR A 134 -12.31 1.74 12.79
CA THR A 134 -11.67 2.81 13.58
C THR A 134 -10.60 2.24 14.51
N ASP A 135 -10.79 1.02 14.97
CA ASP A 135 -9.70 0.28 15.53
C ASP A 135 -8.81 -0.12 14.36
N LYS A 136 -7.65 0.55 14.24
CA LYS A 136 -6.56 -0.09 13.49
C LYS A 136 -6.57 -1.53 13.96
N PRO A 137 -6.77 -2.53 13.09
CA PRO A 137 -6.50 -3.90 13.50
C PRO A 137 -5.14 -3.85 14.18
N PRO A 138 -4.82 -4.73 15.14
CA PRO A 138 -3.50 -4.76 15.74
C PRO A 138 -2.50 -5.09 14.63
N LEU A 139 -2.15 -4.04 13.86
CA LEU A 139 -1.37 -4.06 12.62
C LEU A 139 0.09 -3.86 12.94
N ASP A 140 0.54 -4.50 14.00
CA ASP A 140 1.97 -4.56 14.31
C ASP A 140 2.60 -5.88 13.82
N ASP A 141 1.83 -6.71 13.09
CA ASP A 141 2.34 -7.91 12.45
C ASP A 141 2.84 -7.68 11.00
N GLY A 142 2.82 -6.44 10.53
CA GLY A 142 3.36 -6.06 9.22
C GLY A 142 2.52 -6.51 8.01
N THR A 143 1.34 -7.09 8.20
CA THR A 143 0.56 -7.72 7.12
C THR A 143 -0.40 -6.78 6.39
N TRP A 144 -0.63 -5.56 6.90
CA TRP A 144 -1.58 -4.62 6.32
C TRP A 144 -0.99 -3.22 6.13
N ARG A 145 -1.37 -2.55 5.06
CA ARG A 145 -0.93 -1.17 4.76
C ARG A 145 -2.13 -0.29 4.44
N THR A 146 -2.15 0.93 4.99
CA THR A 146 -3.21 1.90 4.76
C THR A 146 -2.84 2.84 3.62
N CYS A 147 -3.74 2.97 2.64
CA CYS A 147 -3.55 3.86 1.52
C CYS A 147 -3.51 5.32 1.97
N PRO A 148 -2.44 6.08 1.66
CA PRO A 148 -2.33 7.48 2.09
C PRO A 148 -3.34 8.40 1.39
N ARG A 149 -3.90 7.97 0.25
CA ARG A 149 -4.83 8.78 -0.56
C ARG A 149 -6.29 8.58 -0.16
N CYS A 150 -6.74 7.32 0.05
CA CYS A 150 -8.15 7.03 0.33
C CYS A 150 -8.41 6.49 1.75
N GLY A 151 -7.37 6.25 2.55
CA GLY A 151 -7.48 5.77 3.93
C GLY A 151 -7.86 4.30 4.09
N LEU A 152 -8.01 3.53 3.00
CA LEU A 152 -8.35 2.12 3.05
C LEU A 152 -7.11 1.26 3.29
N SER A 153 -7.28 0.17 4.05
CA SER A 153 -6.20 -0.77 4.37
C SER A 153 -6.30 -2.03 3.53
N PHE A 154 -5.15 -2.53 3.09
CA PHE A 154 -4.99 -3.71 2.24
C PHE A 154 -3.91 -4.62 2.82
N ASP A 155 -4.07 -5.93 2.62
CA ASP A 155 -3.02 -6.88 2.95
C ASP A 155 -1.84 -6.78 1.96
N GLU A 156 -0.63 -7.10 2.44
CA GLU A 156 0.60 -6.98 1.65
C GLU A 156 0.59 -7.87 0.41
N ALA A 157 -0.01 -9.06 0.47
CA ALA A 157 -0.06 -9.97 -0.67
C ALA A 157 -0.90 -9.39 -1.82
N SER A 158 -2.05 -8.77 -1.49
CA SER A 158 -2.90 -8.06 -2.46
C SER A 158 -2.17 -6.86 -3.07
N LEU A 159 -1.41 -6.11 -2.27
CA LEU A 159 -0.64 -4.96 -2.76
C LEU A 159 0.53 -5.41 -3.65
N ALA A 160 1.24 -6.45 -3.27
CA ALA A 160 2.35 -6.99 -4.06
C ALA A 160 1.89 -7.45 -5.45
N SER A 161 0.75 -8.16 -5.54
CA SER A 161 0.17 -8.59 -6.82
C SER A 161 -0.30 -7.43 -7.72
N GLY A 162 -0.58 -6.26 -7.14
CA GLY A 162 -1.01 -5.03 -7.80
C GLY A 162 0.09 -3.97 -7.96
N HIS A 163 1.37 -4.34 -7.94
CA HIS A 163 2.51 -3.42 -8.03
C HIS A 163 2.43 -2.27 -7.00
N CYS A 164 2.04 -2.59 -5.77
CA CYS A 164 1.83 -1.62 -4.69
C CYS A 164 0.90 -0.45 -5.05
N THR A 165 -0.03 -0.68 -5.96
CA THR A 165 -1.06 0.29 -6.34
C THR A 165 -2.34 0.02 -5.56
N CYS A 166 -2.97 1.07 -5.04
CA CYS A 166 -4.24 0.95 -4.33
C CYS A 166 -5.35 0.48 -5.26
N PRO A 167 -5.93 -0.72 -5.04
CA PRO A 167 -6.97 -1.23 -5.92
C PRO A 167 -8.26 -0.40 -5.89
N SER A 168 -8.45 0.44 -4.86
CA SER A 168 -9.65 1.28 -4.71
C SER A 168 -9.55 2.63 -5.44
N CYS A 169 -8.40 3.32 -5.33
CA CYS A 169 -8.29 4.70 -5.83
C CYS A 169 -7.14 4.91 -6.82
N GLY A 170 -6.38 3.86 -7.15
CA GLY A 170 -5.20 3.96 -8.01
C GLY A 170 -4.04 4.75 -7.38
N GLY A 171 -4.09 5.03 -6.07
CA GLY A 171 -2.98 5.70 -5.37
C GLY A 171 -1.82 4.75 -5.13
N TYR A 172 -0.59 5.24 -5.16
CA TYR A 172 0.60 4.43 -4.95
C TYR A 172 0.94 4.30 -3.46
N PHE A 173 1.44 3.11 -3.09
CA PHE A 173 2.11 2.89 -1.82
C PHE A 173 3.62 2.99 -2.02
N ARG A 174 4.33 3.50 -1.02
CA ARG A 174 5.81 3.48 -1.03
C ARG A 174 6.28 2.03 -0.98
N MET A 175 7.11 1.65 -1.93
CA MET A 175 7.77 0.35 -1.92
C MET A 175 9.05 0.40 -1.07
N SER A 176 9.31 -0.66 -0.32
CA SER A 176 10.63 -0.92 0.22
C SER A 176 11.61 -1.31 -0.90
N SER A 177 12.90 -1.23 -0.60
CA SER A 177 13.92 -1.67 -1.57
C SER A 177 13.83 -3.16 -1.92
N ALA A 178 13.33 -3.99 -1.00
CA ALA A 178 13.09 -5.41 -1.25
C ALA A 178 11.91 -5.61 -2.22
N GLU A 179 10.75 -4.99 -1.94
CA GLU A 179 9.58 -5.03 -2.84
C GLU A 179 9.93 -4.52 -4.24
N ARG A 180 10.73 -3.45 -4.34
CA ARG A 180 11.17 -2.90 -5.63
C ARG A 180 12.06 -3.86 -6.40
N ILE A 181 12.95 -4.59 -5.74
CA ILE A 181 13.78 -5.64 -6.35
C ILE A 181 12.87 -6.73 -6.92
N ASP A 182 11.94 -7.22 -6.13
CA ASP A 182 11.04 -8.32 -6.50
C ASP A 182 10.07 -7.92 -7.63
N ASP A 183 9.63 -6.65 -7.64
CA ASP A 183 8.71 -6.11 -8.64
C ASP A 183 9.39 -5.83 -10.00
N THR A 184 10.64 -5.38 -9.98
CA THR A 184 11.29 -4.82 -11.18
C THR A 184 12.27 -5.77 -11.83
N LEU A 185 12.98 -6.57 -11.03
CA LEU A 185 14.03 -7.46 -11.55
C LEU A 185 13.52 -8.87 -11.81
N ASP A 186 14.12 -9.54 -12.76
CA ASP A 186 13.87 -10.96 -13.01
C ASP A 186 14.11 -11.76 -11.72
N ALA A 187 13.22 -12.69 -11.41
CA ALA A 187 13.23 -13.41 -10.13
C ALA A 187 14.59 -14.08 -9.85
N GLY A 188 15.14 -13.79 -8.66
CA GLY A 188 16.43 -14.35 -8.21
C GLY A 188 17.65 -13.80 -8.93
N SER A 189 17.52 -12.79 -9.79
CA SER A 189 18.66 -12.23 -10.56
C SER A 189 19.48 -11.20 -9.78
N PHE A 190 18.98 -10.67 -8.64
CA PHE A 190 19.67 -9.63 -7.90
C PHE A 190 20.87 -10.15 -7.13
N ALA A 191 22.06 -9.59 -7.42
CA ALA A 191 23.30 -9.81 -6.71
C ALA A 191 23.77 -8.50 -6.07
N GLU A 192 23.70 -8.41 -4.74
CA GLU A 192 24.02 -7.18 -4.02
C GLU A 192 25.51 -6.86 -4.05
N TRP A 193 25.84 -5.60 -4.40
CA TRP A 193 27.19 -5.04 -4.36
C TRP A 193 27.35 -4.05 -3.21
N ASN A 194 28.55 -3.95 -2.67
CA ASN A 194 28.88 -2.96 -1.64
C ASN A 194 27.90 -2.99 -0.43
N ARG A 195 27.47 -4.18 -0.02
CA ARG A 195 26.56 -4.32 1.12
C ARG A 195 27.11 -3.64 2.36
N SER A 196 28.39 -3.86 2.66
CA SER A 196 29.07 -3.27 3.79
C SER A 196 30.08 -2.23 3.29
N VAL A 197 29.80 -0.97 3.59
CA VAL A 197 30.73 0.15 3.44
C VAL A 197 30.98 0.71 4.84
N PRO A 198 32.25 1.01 5.23
CA PRO A 198 32.53 1.51 6.56
C PRO A 198 31.66 2.71 6.91
N GLU A 199 31.09 2.67 8.11
CA GLU A 199 30.30 3.77 8.65
C GLU A 199 31.18 5.01 8.83
N THR A 200 30.63 6.18 8.55
CA THR A 200 31.28 7.45 8.78
C THR A 200 30.36 8.38 9.57
N ASP A 201 30.93 8.97 10.64
CA ASP A 201 30.36 10.15 11.30
C ASP A 201 31.38 11.28 11.17
N PRO A 202 31.37 11.97 10.02
CA PRO A 202 32.45 12.91 9.68
C PRO A 202 32.50 14.13 10.58
N LEU A 203 31.42 14.42 11.33
CA LEU A 203 31.32 15.58 12.20
C LEU A 203 31.29 15.23 13.69
N GLY A 204 31.22 13.95 14.04
CA GLY A 204 30.98 13.55 15.44
C GLY A 204 29.62 14.08 15.94
N PHE A 205 28.57 14.04 15.11
CA PHE A 205 27.29 14.65 15.45
C PHE A 205 26.64 13.96 16.66
N PRO A 206 26.24 14.71 17.71
CA PRO A 206 25.74 14.13 18.95
C PRO A 206 24.59 13.14 18.73
N GLY A 207 24.78 11.89 19.16
CA GLY A 207 23.79 10.83 19.09
C GLY A 207 23.54 10.24 17.68
N TYR A 208 24.31 10.62 16.66
CA TYR A 208 24.13 10.12 15.31
C TYR A 208 24.39 8.62 15.18
N GLY A 209 25.50 8.12 15.73
CA GLY A 209 25.80 6.69 15.74
C GLY A 209 24.68 5.84 16.39
N GLY A 210 24.12 6.31 17.51
CA GLY A 210 22.99 5.65 18.15
C GLY A 210 21.73 5.61 17.28
N LYS A 211 21.43 6.69 16.55
CA LYS A 211 20.31 6.74 15.60
C LYS A 211 20.55 5.81 14.42
N LEU A 212 21.77 5.72 13.88
CA LEU A 212 22.13 4.77 12.83
C LEU A 212 21.93 3.33 13.27
N ALA A 213 22.41 2.97 14.44
CA ALA A 213 22.24 1.63 15.01
C ALA A 213 20.75 1.28 15.17
N ALA A 214 19.94 2.22 15.66
CA ALA A 214 18.49 2.03 15.79
C ALA A 214 17.79 1.85 14.43
N GLN A 215 18.18 2.59 13.39
CA GLN A 215 17.63 2.42 12.05
C GLN A 215 18.01 1.08 11.44
N ARG A 216 19.24 0.63 11.59
CA ARG A 216 19.69 -0.71 11.16
C ARG A 216 18.89 -1.81 11.83
N ALA A 217 18.72 -1.72 13.15
CA ALA A 217 17.92 -2.69 13.90
C ALA A 217 16.45 -2.72 13.46
N LYS A 218 15.88 -1.56 13.12
CA LYS A 218 14.50 -1.42 12.67
C LYS A 218 14.27 -1.95 11.25
N THR A 219 15.18 -1.65 10.33
CA THR A 219 14.98 -1.91 8.89
C THR A 219 15.69 -3.17 8.39
N GLY A 220 16.65 -3.70 9.14
CA GLY A 220 17.52 -4.78 8.67
C GLY A 220 18.52 -4.37 7.59
N LEU A 221 18.59 -3.06 7.28
CA LEU A 221 19.47 -2.50 6.25
C LEU A 221 20.71 -1.86 6.86
N GLU A 222 21.80 -1.89 6.12
CA GLU A 222 23.04 -1.21 6.52
C GLU A 222 23.00 0.30 6.26
N GLU A 223 22.27 0.73 5.19
CA GLU A 223 22.13 2.12 4.78
C GLU A 223 20.92 2.34 3.88
N ALA A 224 20.57 3.60 3.62
CA ALA A 224 19.41 4.06 2.85
C ALA A 224 19.47 3.77 1.34
N VAL A 225 20.35 2.89 0.91
CA VAL A 225 20.44 2.43 -0.49
C VAL A 225 20.96 0.99 -0.57
N ARG A 226 20.34 0.19 -1.42
CA ARG A 226 20.85 -1.09 -1.87
C ARG A 226 21.40 -0.93 -3.28
N THR A 227 22.57 -1.50 -3.56
CA THR A 227 23.23 -1.43 -4.86
C THR A 227 23.62 -2.83 -5.32
N GLY A 228 23.51 -3.11 -6.59
CA GLY A 228 23.83 -4.44 -7.09
C GLY A 228 23.69 -4.55 -8.60
N GLU A 229 23.80 -5.78 -9.08
CA GLU A 229 23.47 -6.18 -10.44
C GLU A 229 22.15 -6.98 -10.42
N GLY A 230 21.38 -6.86 -11.48
CA GLY A 230 20.20 -7.68 -11.72
C GLY A 230 19.92 -7.85 -13.20
N ARG A 231 18.77 -8.43 -13.52
CA ARG A 231 18.28 -8.51 -14.89
C ARG A 231 16.88 -7.90 -14.98
N ILE A 232 16.63 -7.21 -16.07
CA ILE A 232 15.30 -6.73 -16.46
C ILE A 232 15.01 -7.31 -17.85
N ALA A 233 14.01 -8.18 -17.96
CA ALA A 233 13.68 -8.90 -19.20
C ALA A 233 14.91 -9.59 -19.83
N GLY A 234 15.74 -10.22 -19.01
CA GLY A 234 16.97 -10.93 -19.41
C GLY A 234 18.20 -10.03 -19.62
N LEU A 235 18.06 -8.71 -19.67
CA LEU A 235 19.17 -7.76 -19.86
C LEU A 235 19.86 -7.47 -18.52
N ARG A 236 21.20 -7.58 -18.48
CA ARG A 236 21.99 -7.22 -17.29
C ARG A 236 21.96 -5.72 -17.07
N VAL A 237 21.71 -5.29 -15.83
CA VAL A 237 21.69 -3.89 -15.41
C VAL A 237 22.37 -3.74 -14.06
N ALA A 238 23.05 -2.63 -13.85
CA ALA A 238 23.48 -2.21 -12.53
C ALA A 238 22.35 -1.37 -11.90
N VAL A 239 21.91 -1.72 -10.70
CA VAL A 239 20.74 -1.11 -10.07
C VAL A 239 21.04 -0.55 -8.69
N GLY A 240 20.63 0.69 -8.46
CA GLY A 240 20.64 1.37 -7.17
C GLY A 240 19.20 1.63 -6.70
N ILE A 241 18.83 1.17 -5.53
CA ILE A 241 17.47 1.33 -4.99
C ILE A 241 17.56 2.00 -3.63
N MET A 242 17.11 3.25 -3.56
CA MET A 242 17.06 4.00 -2.31
C MET A 242 15.88 3.55 -1.45
N GLU A 243 16.08 3.63 -0.12
CA GLU A 243 15.12 3.14 0.87
C GLU A 243 14.63 4.27 1.76
N SER A 244 13.37 4.66 1.60
CA SER A 244 12.77 5.75 2.36
C SER A 244 12.53 5.41 3.85
N GLN A 245 12.46 4.14 4.22
CA GLN A 245 12.29 3.73 5.61
C GLN A 245 13.56 3.99 6.45
N PHE A 246 14.73 4.06 5.81
CA PHE A 246 16.01 4.36 6.46
C PHE A 246 16.30 5.87 6.40
N PHE A 247 16.09 6.62 7.48
CA PHE A 247 16.25 8.09 7.54
C PHE A 247 15.56 8.85 6.39
N MET A 248 14.38 8.42 5.96
CA MET A 248 13.66 8.94 4.80
C MET A 248 14.51 8.96 3.51
N GLY A 249 15.38 7.96 3.34
CA GLY A 249 16.24 7.88 2.18
C GLY A 249 17.30 8.97 2.09
N SER A 250 17.61 9.68 3.20
CA SER A 250 18.52 10.81 3.14
C SER A 250 19.92 10.41 2.70
N MET A 251 20.47 11.18 1.77
CA MET A 251 21.80 10.98 1.19
C MET A 251 22.88 11.39 2.18
N GLY A 252 23.56 10.41 2.78
CA GLY A 252 24.80 10.58 3.55
C GLY A 252 26.02 10.13 2.75
N SER A 253 27.20 10.20 3.38
CA SER A 253 28.48 9.80 2.78
C SER A 253 28.50 8.36 2.30
N VAL A 254 27.91 7.43 3.05
CA VAL A 254 27.82 6.00 2.68
C VAL A 254 26.88 5.81 1.50
N VAL A 255 25.75 6.51 1.44
CA VAL A 255 24.83 6.45 0.29
C VAL A 255 25.55 6.92 -0.99
N GLY A 256 26.19 8.09 -0.92
CA GLY A 256 26.95 8.62 -2.06
C GLY A 256 28.10 7.71 -2.50
N GLU A 257 28.80 7.10 -1.55
CA GLU A 257 29.87 6.13 -1.82
C GLU A 257 29.33 4.89 -2.53
N LYS A 258 28.25 4.29 -2.03
CA LYS A 258 27.64 3.10 -2.64
C LYS A 258 27.17 3.36 -4.06
N LEU A 259 26.52 4.52 -4.29
CA LEU A 259 26.07 4.91 -5.64
C LEU A 259 27.24 5.21 -6.57
N CYS A 260 28.29 5.87 -6.09
CA CYS A 260 29.50 6.13 -6.87
C CYS A 260 30.16 4.80 -7.31
N ARG A 261 30.38 3.87 -6.37
CA ARG A 261 30.94 2.53 -6.68
C ARG A 261 30.05 1.73 -7.60
N LEU A 262 28.73 1.83 -7.47
CA LEU A 262 27.80 1.20 -8.40
C LEU A 262 28.04 1.66 -9.82
N VAL A 263 28.07 3.00 -10.03
CA VAL A 263 28.24 3.60 -11.37
C VAL A 263 29.62 3.32 -11.93
N GLU A 264 30.69 3.42 -11.12
CA GLU A 264 32.06 3.11 -11.55
C GLU A 264 32.18 1.64 -12.01
N ARG A 265 31.69 0.70 -11.21
CA ARG A 265 31.69 -0.72 -11.59
C ARG A 265 30.82 -0.99 -12.80
N ALA A 266 29.65 -0.37 -12.91
CA ALA A 266 28.80 -0.48 -14.08
C ALA A 266 29.51 0.02 -15.34
N THR A 267 30.30 1.09 -15.24
CA THR A 267 31.09 1.62 -16.34
C THR A 267 32.17 0.64 -16.78
N ASP A 268 32.91 0.05 -15.85
CA ASP A 268 33.94 -0.94 -16.10
C ASP A 268 33.36 -2.23 -16.75
N GLU A 269 32.20 -2.69 -16.27
CA GLU A 269 31.50 -3.88 -16.80
C GLU A 269 30.60 -3.57 -18.00
N ARG A 270 30.55 -2.31 -18.46
CA ARG A 270 29.72 -1.82 -19.57
C ARG A 270 28.23 -2.14 -19.42
N LEU A 271 27.69 -1.95 -18.22
CA LEU A 271 26.28 -2.16 -17.89
C LEU A 271 25.51 -0.84 -17.90
N PRO A 272 24.24 -0.82 -18.33
CA PRO A 272 23.35 0.30 -18.07
C PRO A 272 23.12 0.47 -16.57
N VAL A 273 22.91 1.70 -16.13
CA VAL A 273 22.59 2.03 -14.73
C VAL A 273 21.12 2.41 -14.59
N VAL A 274 20.45 1.85 -13.60
CA VAL A 274 19.09 2.23 -13.20
C VAL A 274 19.10 2.61 -11.73
N ILE A 275 18.66 3.82 -11.37
CA ILE A 275 18.56 4.25 -9.98
C ILE A 275 17.13 4.63 -9.65
N PHE A 276 16.53 3.91 -8.69
CA PHE A 276 15.28 4.28 -8.05
C PHE A 276 15.56 5.22 -6.89
N THR A 277 15.14 6.48 -7.03
CA THR A 277 15.40 7.50 -6.02
C THR A 277 14.23 7.59 -5.04
N ALA A 278 14.53 7.52 -3.74
CA ALA A 278 13.56 7.69 -2.67
C ALA A 278 14.23 8.44 -1.52
N SER A 279 14.15 9.79 -1.50
CA SER A 279 14.95 10.59 -0.57
C SER A 279 14.27 11.88 -0.14
N GLY A 280 14.34 12.15 1.16
CA GLY A 280 14.03 13.48 1.73
C GLY A 280 15.12 14.54 1.53
N GLY A 281 16.26 14.20 0.90
CA GLY A 281 17.37 15.10 0.61
C GLY A 281 18.69 14.73 1.28
N ALA A 282 19.57 15.71 1.49
CA ALA A 282 20.88 15.51 2.13
C ALA A 282 20.75 15.22 3.63
N ARG A 283 21.62 14.35 4.16
CA ARG A 283 21.63 13.94 5.58
C ARG A 283 22.19 15.05 6.45
N MET A 284 21.33 15.69 7.23
CA MET A 284 21.69 16.89 8.03
C MET A 284 22.81 16.61 9.05
N GLN A 285 22.85 15.41 9.63
CA GLN A 285 23.85 15.02 10.62
C GLN A 285 25.28 14.98 10.06
N GLU A 286 25.43 14.84 8.76
CA GLU A 286 26.73 14.85 8.07
C GLU A 286 27.08 16.21 7.44
N GLY A 287 26.22 17.21 7.61
CA GLY A 287 26.47 18.59 7.20
C GLY A 287 26.90 18.72 5.74
N LEU A 288 27.98 19.49 5.49
CA LEU A 288 28.50 19.72 4.15
C LEU A 288 28.95 18.44 3.44
N VAL A 289 29.44 17.44 4.18
CA VAL A 289 29.88 16.17 3.59
C VAL A 289 28.75 15.46 2.84
N SER A 290 27.52 15.54 3.35
CA SER A 290 26.37 15.00 2.65
C SER A 290 26.05 15.74 1.34
N LEU A 291 26.26 17.05 1.28
CA LEU A 291 26.09 17.83 0.04
C LEU A 291 27.18 17.51 -1.00
N MET A 292 28.39 17.20 -0.56
CA MET A 292 29.48 16.80 -1.46
C MET A 292 29.20 15.49 -2.20
N GLN A 293 28.28 14.64 -1.66
CA GLN A 293 27.87 13.41 -2.34
C GLN A 293 27.14 13.71 -3.67
N MET A 294 26.46 14.84 -3.78
CA MET A 294 25.84 15.29 -5.03
C MET A 294 26.88 15.36 -6.16
N ALA A 295 27.96 16.08 -5.94
CA ALA A 295 29.03 16.21 -6.91
C ALA A 295 29.73 14.86 -7.17
N LYS A 296 29.96 14.06 -6.12
CA LYS A 296 30.62 12.78 -6.21
C LYS A 296 29.88 11.81 -7.16
N VAL A 297 28.58 11.63 -6.95
CA VAL A 297 27.75 10.75 -7.80
C VAL A 297 27.63 11.32 -9.21
N SER A 298 27.45 12.65 -9.35
CA SER A 298 27.39 13.31 -10.66
C SER A 298 28.69 13.13 -11.48
N CYS A 299 29.86 13.18 -10.82
CA CYS A 299 31.13 12.92 -11.51
C CYS A 299 31.26 11.46 -12.00
N ALA A 300 30.75 10.50 -11.24
CA ALA A 300 30.72 9.11 -11.67
C ALA A 300 29.78 8.93 -12.87
N LEU A 301 28.60 9.53 -12.84
CA LEU A 301 27.63 9.50 -13.96
C LEU A 301 28.18 10.19 -15.22
N ALA A 302 28.92 11.29 -15.08
CA ALA A 302 29.56 11.94 -16.21
C ALA A 302 30.55 10.99 -16.94
N ARG A 303 31.39 10.25 -16.18
CA ARG A 303 32.30 9.23 -16.76
C ARG A 303 31.52 8.09 -17.40
N HIS A 304 30.38 7.70 -16.83
CA HIS A 304 29.50 6.67 -17.38
C HIS A 304 28.92 7.12 -18.73
N ALA A 305 28.45 8.35 -18.83
CA ALA A 305 27.98 8.95 -20.07
C ALA A 305 29.09 9.09 -21.12
N GLU A 306 30.32 9.50 -20.74
CA GLU A 306 31.49 9.54 -21.64
C GLU A 306 31.84 8.17 -22.21
N ALA A 307 31.57 7.09 -21.46
CA ALA A 307 31.71 5.72 -21.92
C ALA A 307 30.58 5.26 -22.88
N GLY A 308 29.61 6.13 -23.15
CA GLY A 308 28.46 5.85 -24.03
C GLY A 308 27.46 4.86 -23.41
N LEU A 309 27.31 4.85 -22.10
CA LEU A 309 26.43 3.92 -21.37
C LEU A 309 25.23 4.67 -20.80
N PRO A 310 24.00 4.10 -20.92
CA PRO A 310 22.80 4.79 -20.50
C PRO A 310 22.58 4.75 -18.98
N TYR A 311 22.06 5.86 -18.46
CA TYR A 311 21.58 6.01 -17.11
C TYR A 311 20.08 6.31 -17.10
N LEU A 312 19.29 5.47 -16.44
CA LEU A 312 17.86 5.64 -16.23
C LEU A 312 17.61 6.04 -14.77
N SER A 313 16.94 7.16 -14.55
CA SER A 313 16.51 7.61 -13.23
C SER A 313 15.01 7.39 -13.07
N VAL A 314 14.61 6.71 -11.99
CA VAL A 314 13.20 6.51 -11.63
C VAL A 314 12.92 7.29 -10.35
N LEU A 315 12.12 8.34 -10.46
CA LEU A 315 11.74 9.19 -9.33
C LEU A 315 10.56 8.55 -8.59
N THR A 316 10.77 8.20 -7.31
CA THR A 316 9.70 7.68 -6.46
C THR A 316 9.39 8.63 -5.30
N ASP A 317 8.30 8.40 -4.56
CA ASP A 317 7.92 9.23 -3.42
C ASP A 317 8.64 8.80 -2.12
N PRO A 318 9.37 9.72 -1.45
CA PRO A 318 9.72 11.09 -1.84
C PRO A 318 11.01 11.17 -2.66
N THR A 319 11.11 12.10 -3.62
CA THR A 319 12.38 12.48 -4.23
C THR A 319 12.54 14.00 -4.16
N THR A 320 13.33 14.50 -3.22
CA THR A 320 13.44 15.93 -2.89
C THR A 320 14.88 16.39 -2.59
N GLY A 321 15.05 17.70 -2.46
CA GLY A 321 16.27 18.34 -1.98
C GLY A 321 17.51 18.04 -2.82
N GLY A 322 18.63 17.70 -2.17
CA GLY A 322 19.91 17.46 -2.82
C GLY A 322 19.92 16.30 -3.80
N VAL A 323 19.08 15.28 -3.59
CA VAL A 323 18.97 14.15 -4.52
C VAL A 323 18.31 14.59 -5.82
N THR A 324 17.19 15.34 -5.75
CA THR A 324 16.56 15.94 -6.94
C THR A 324 17.52 16.89 -7.67
N ALA A 325 18.23 17.73 -6.91
CA ALA A 325 19.16 18.73 -7.47
C ALA A 325 20.47 18.12 -8.03
N SER A 326 20.59 16.78 -8.06
CA SER A 326 21.79 16.09 -8.56
C SER A 326 21.40 14.86 -9.40
N PHE A 327 21.86 13.69 -9.02
CA PHE A 327 21.78 12.47 -9.84
C PHE A 327 20.35 12.07 -10.24
N ALA A 328 19.32 12.39 -9.45
CA ALA A 328 17.95 12.06 -9.82
C ALA A 328 17.48 12.74 -11.13
N MET A 329 17.98 13.93 -11.42
CA MET A 329 17.63 14.69 -12.62
C MET A 329 18.69 14.62 -13.73
N GLN A 330 19.66 13.68 -13.64
CA GLN A 330 20.74 13.53 -14.61
C GLN A 330 20.57 12.28 -15.50
N GLY A 331 19.44 11.58 -15.42
CA GLY A 331 19.17 10.43 -16.26
C GLY A 331 19.04 10.81 -17.75
N ASP A 332 19.56 9.97 -18.64
CA ASP A 332 19.25 10.03 -20.08
C ASP A 332 17.76 9.81 -20.33
N VAL A 333 17.13 8.99 -19.47
CA VAL A 333 15.69 8.82 -19.37
C VAL A 333 15.29 8.99 -17.91
N ILE A 334 14.30 9.84 -17.66
CA ILE A 334 13.75 10.09 -16.33
C ILE A 334 12.30 9.62 -16.33
N LEU A 335 12.01 8.67 -15.46
CA LEU A 335 10.65 8.16 -15.20
C LEU A 335 10.19 8.68 -13.84
N ALA A 336 8.88 8.83 -13.63
CA ALA A 336 8.30 9.20 -12.35
C ALA A 336 7.04 8.36 -12.07
N GLU A 337 6.90 7.96 -10.81
CA GLU A 337 5.70 7.31 -10.26
C GLU A 337 4.69 8.33 -9.76
#